data_63e1dc9e2bb91dc5af442dfd98db0d25
#
_entry.id   63e1dc9e2bb91dc5af442dfd98db0d25
#
_cell.length_a   1.000
_cell.length_b   1.000
_cell.length_c   1.000
_cell.angle_alpha   90.00
_cell.angle_beta   90.00
_cell.angle_gamma   90.00
#
_symmetry.space_group_name_H-M   'P 1'
#
loop_
_entity.id
_entity.type
_entity.pdbx_description
1 polymer ?
#
loop_
_entity_poly.entity_id
_entity_poly.type
_entity_poly.pdbx_seq_one_letter_code
_entity_poly.pdbx_strand_id
1 'polypeptide(L)' 'MLKNKEEKLKKFEVEYSIQNNNIIVNRSIIIESINDPNKIIKLAKLNISTMERIFIQDVKILGFKTV' A
#
# COMPACT_ATOMS: atom_id res chain seq x y z
N MET A 1 30.33 -3.18 -9.04
CA MET A 1 29.78 -3.21 -9.05
C MET A 1 28.82 -3.02 -9.34
N LEU A 2 28.54 -2.62 -9.42
CA LEU A 2 27.74 -2.44 -9.49
C LEU A 2 26.82 -2.14 -9.89
N LYS A 3 26.32 -1.90 -9.96
CA LYS A 3 25.53 -1.66 -10.21
C LYS A 3 24.60 -1.51 -10.63
N ASN A 4 24.31 -1.31 -10.67
CA ASN A 4 23.45 -1.13 -10.95
C ASN A 4 22.37 -0.87 -11.33
N LYS A 5 21.83 -1.37 -11.24
CA LYS A 5 20.67 -0.96 -11.57
C LYS A 5 20.00 -0.37 -10.53
N GLU A 6 19.68 0.76 -10.60
CA GLU A 6 19.02 1.37 -9.63
C GLU A 6 17.63 1.37 -9.83
N GLU A 7 16.83 0.85 -8.91
CA GLU A 7 15.41 0.93 -8.93
C GLU A 7 15.01 2.19 -8.24
N LYS A 8 14.41 3.09 -8.96
CA LYS A 8 14.01 4.36 -8.38
C LYS A 8 12.73 4.21 -7.61
N LEU A 9 12.68 4.83 -6.47
CA LEU A 9 11.46 4.87 -5.68
C LEU A 9 10.53 5.91 -6.24
N LYS A 10 9.26 5.55 -6.32
CA LYS A 10 8.22 6.47 -6.76
C LYS A 10 7.13 6.48 -5.72
N LYS A 11 6.32 7.51 -5.75
CA LYS A 11 5.21 7.62 -4.83
C LYS A 11 3.94 7.10 -5.49
N PHE A 12 3.21 6.30 -4.75
CA PHE A 12 1.96 5.71 -5.22
C PHE A 12 0.86 6.01 -4.25
N GLU A 13 -0.31 6.35 -4.78
CA GLU A 13 -1.49 6.49 -3.95
C GLU A 13 -2.22 5.15 -4.01
N VAL A 14 -2.42 4.54 -2.85
CA VAL A 14 -3.06 3.24 -2.76
C VAL A 14 -4.41 3.40 -2.10
N GLU A 15 -5.45 2.98 -2.80
CA GLU A 15 -6.80 3.04 -2.27
C GLU A 15 -7.12 1.70 -1.63
N TYR A 16 -7.75 1.76 -0.47
CA TYR A 16 -8.05 0.54 0.26
C TYR A 16 -9.37 0.70 1.01
N SER A 17 -9.92 -0.44 1.43
CA SER A 17 -11.08 -0.44 2.30
C SER A 17 -10.80 -1.32 3.49
N ILE A 18 -11.41 -0.93 4.61
CA ILE A 18 -11.34 -1.71 5.84
C ILE A 18 -12.74 -1.76 6.40
N GLN A 19 -12.99 -2.77 7.22
CA GLN A 19 -14.27 -2.90 7.88
C GLN A 19 -14.08 -2.61 9.36
N ASN A 20 -14.89 -1.72 9.87
CA ASN A 20 -14.79 -1.33 11.26
C ASN A 20 -16.21 -1.26 11.82
N ASN A 21 -16.54 -2.13 12.79
CA ASN A 21 -17.85 -2.16 13.41
C ASN A 21 -18.98 -2.27 12.38
N ASN A 22 -18.78 -3.19 11.43
CA ASN A 22 -19.77 -3.45 10.38
C ASN A 22 -19.93 -2.29 9.40
N ILE A 23 -19.01 -1.33 9.42
CA ILE A 23 -19.02 -0.24 8.48
C ILE A 23 -17.79 -0.39 7.61
N ILE A 24 -17.98 -0.26 6.30
CA ILE A 24 -16.88 -0.31 5.36
C ILE A 24 -16.40 1.12 5.10
N VAL A 25 -15.12 1.36 5.32
CA VAL A 25 -14.54 2.68 5.14
C VAL A 25 -13.51 2.60 4.02
N ASN A 26 -13.61 3.52 3.07
CA ASN A 26 -12.64 3.59 1.98
C ASN A 26 -11.70 4.76 2.25
N ARG A 27 -10.41 4.50 2.10
CA ARG A 27 -9.38 5.51 2.34
C ARG A 27 -8.24 5.32 1.35
N SER A 28 -7.27 6.21 1.42
CA SER A 28 -6.08 6.06 0.60
C SER A 28 -4.86 6.49 1.41
N ILE A 29 -3.72 5.97 1.01
CA ILE A 29 -2.43 6.37 1.59
C ILE A 29 -1.44 6.56 0.46
N ILE A 30 -0.38 7.31 0.77
CA ILE A 30 0.73 7.48 -0.17
C ILE A 30 1.89 6.67 0.37
N ILE A 31 2.45 5.83 -0.47
CA ILE A 31 3.63 5.06 -0.10
C ILE A 31 4.72 5.28 -1.13
N GLU A 32 5.93 4.97 -0.76
CA GLU A 32 7.06 5.07 -1.65
C GLU A 32 7.59 3.68 -1.91
N SER A 33 7.75 3.31 -3.16
CA SER A 33 8.15 1.97 -3.53
C SER A 33 8.74 1.96 -4.93
N ILE A 34 9.44 0.89 -5.26
CA ILE A 34 9.78 0.66 -6.66
C ILE A 34 8.50 0.29 -7.39
N ASN A 35 8.53 0.36 -8.71
CA ASN A 35 7.34 0.12 -9.52
C ASN A 35 7.14 -1.39 -9.72
N ASP A 36 6.73 -2.05 -8.67
CA ASP A 36 6.48 -3.49 -8.66
C ASP A 36 5.16 -3.69 -7.91
N PRO A 37 4.11 -4.14 -8.60
CA PRO A 37 2.80 -4.29 -7.96
C PRO A 37 2.81 -5.12 -6.69
N ASN A 38 3.57 -6.21 -6.67
CA ASN A 38 3.62 -7.05 -5.49
C ASN A 38 4.22 -6.32 -4.30
N LYS A 39 5.26 -5.52 -4.54
CA LYS A 39 5.88 -4.76 -3.46
C LYS A 39 5.02 -3.60 -3.03
N ILE A 40 4.35 -2.95 -3.98
CA ILE A 40 3.46 -1.84 -3.66
C ILE A 40 2.34 -2.34 -2.74
N ILE A 41 1.72 -3.46 -3.11
CA ILE A 41 0.62 -4.01 -2.32
C ILE A 41 1.11 -4.45 -0.94
N LYS A 42 2.25 -5.11 -0.90
CA LYS A 42 2.79 -5.59 0.38
C LYS A 42 3.11 -4.43 1.32
N LEU A 43 3.78 -3.41 0.81
CA LEU A 43 4.12 -2.25 1.62
C LEU A 43 2.86 -1.51 2.07
N ALA A 44 1.89 -1.37 1.17
CA ALA A 44 0.65 -0.70 1.51
C ALA A 44 -0.06 -1.44 2.63
N LYS A 45 -0.16 -2.76 2.52
CA LYS A 45 -0.85 -3.55 3.54
C LYS A 45 -0.17 -3.43 4.89
N LEU A 46 1.16 -3.45 4.91
CA LEU A 46 1.90 -3.30 6.16
C LEU A 46 1.65 -1.94 6.79
N ASN A 47 1.70 -0.89 6.00
CA ASN A 47 1.46 0.46 6.50
C ASN A 47 0.04 0.63 6.99
N ILE A 48 -0.92 0.14 6.22
CA ILE A 48 -2.33 0.26 6.58
C ILE A 48 -2.62 -0.51 7.87
N SER A 49 -2.12 -1.72 7.94
CA SER A 49 -2.33 -2.57 9.11
C SER A 49 -1.81 -1.89 10.37
N THR A 50 -0.64 -1.27 10.30
CA THR A 50 -0.06 -0.57 11.43
C THR A 50 -0.86 0.69 11.77
N MET A 51 -1.20 1.46 10.75
CA MET A 51 -1.87 2.71 10.93
C MET A 51 -3.29 2.54 11.45
N GLU A 52 -4.01 1.57 10.93
CA GLU A 52 -5.39 1.32 11.31
C GLU A 52 -5.51 0.32 12.45
N ARG A 53 -4.39 -0.30 12.84
CA ARG A 53 -4.36 -1.28 13.93
C ARG A 53 -5.28 -2.45 13.66
N ILE A 54 -5.17 -3.01 12.46
CA ILE A 54 -5.93 -4.17 12.07
C ILE A 54 -4.98 -5.22 11.51
N PHE A 55 -5.46 -6.42 11.31
CA PHE A 55 -4.65 -7.48 10.75
C PHE A 55 -4.44 -7.23 9.27
N ILE A 56 -3.26 -7.60 8.77
CA ILE A 56 -2.95 -7.44 7.36
C ILE A 56 -4.02 -8.08 6.48
N GLN A 57 -4.50 -9.24 6.88
CA GLN A 57 -5.48 -9.97 6.09
C GLN A 57 -6.82 -9.25 5.99
N ASP A 58 -7.06 -8.27 6.87
CA ASP A 58 -8.30 -7.52 6.85
C ASP A 58 -8.22 -6.27 5.98
N VAL A 59 -7.06 -6.00 5.40
CA VAL A 59 -6.89 -4.86 4.51
C VAL A 59 -7.23 -5.28 3.10
N LYS A 60 -8.13 -4.54 2.46
CA LYS A 60 -8.50 -4.82 1.09
C LYS A 60 -7.98 -3.70 0.20
N ILE A 61 -7.08 -4.03 -0.69
CA ILE A 61 -6.52 -3.05 -1.63
C ILE A 61 -7.47 -2.93 -2.81
N LEU A 62 -7.90 -1.72 -3.10
CA LEU A 62 -8.80 -1.46 -4.21
C LEU A 62 -8.04 -1.11 -5.48
N GLY A 63 -6.89 -0.49 -5.35
CA GLY A 63 -6.09 -0.14 -6.49
C GLY A 63 -4.98 0.82 -6.10
N PHE A 64 -4.12 1.14 -7.04
CA PHE A 64 -3.07 2.11 -6.78
C PHE A 64 -2.71 2.82 -8.08
N LYS A 65 -2.11 3.97 -7.94
CA LYS A 65 -1.68 4.76 -9.10
C LYS A 65 -0.47 5.59 -8.70
N THR A 66 0.29 6.00 -9.71
CA THR A 66 1.42 6.89 -9.48
C THR A 66 0.91 8.30 -9.18
N VAL A 67 1.55 8.97 -8.27
CA VAL A 67 1.20 10.36 -7.98
C VAL A 67 2.34 11.30 -8.33
#